data_b37ea6869c90ec02659ae1414f6f99ae
#
_entry.id   b37ea6869c90ec02659ae1414f6f99ae
#
_cell.length_a   1.000
_cell.length_b   1.000
_cell.length_c   1.000
_cell.angle_alpha   90.00
_cell.angle_beta   90.00
_cell.angle_gamma   90.00
#
_symmetry.space_group_name_H-M   'P 1'
#
loop_
_entity.id
_entity.type
_entity.pdbx_description
1 polymer ?
#
loop_
_entity_poly.entity_id
_entity_poly.type
_entity_poly.pdbx_seq_one_letter_code
_entity_poly.pdbx_strand_id
1 'polypeptide(L)'
;LYLIGAMDGERPCGCIVNTVFQVTSENPIIATSINKNNYTWELVQKNGRFSVSILSEKTRKEVIQKLGFVSGKDHDKYEGIDYRMQDGLPILNEKCCGALICKVVSVTETPTHMVVLASVEDAFDIADTVPMTYRYYHEVIRGGAPKNAPSYIAPEKKETSNKQTSAQRWVCDVCGYVYEGDLTQEPDDYTCPLCGVNKT
;
A
#
# COMPACT_ATOMS: atom_id res chain seq x y z
N LEU A 1 1.25 4.68 7.46
CA LEU A 1 1.34 4.09 6.12
C LEU A 1 2.13 4.99 5.18
N TYR A 2 2.74 4.39 4.16
CA TYR A 2 3.63 5.06 3.23
C TYR A 2 3.36 4.57 1.81
N LEU A 3 3.54 5.44 0.82
CA LEU A 3 3.56 5.07 -0.58
C LEU A 3 5.02 5.05 -1.06
N ILE A 4 5.47 3.90 -1.55
CA ILE A 4 6.72 3.80 -2.31
C ILE A 4 6.39 4.11 -3.77
N GLY A 5 7.03 5.14 -4.33
CA GLY A 5 6.88 5.54 -5.73
C GLY A 5 8.13 5.17 -6.55
N ALA A 6 7.93 4.64 -7.73
CA ALA A 6 8.99 4.26 -8.67
C ALA A 6 8.54 4.52 -10.12
N MET A 7 9.46 4.43 -11.08
CA MET A 7 9.17 4.65 -12.49
C MET A 7 9.31 3.38 -13.30
N ASP A 8 8.36 3.14 -14.18
CA ASP A 8 8.38 2.13 -15.24
C ASP A 8 8.53 2.82 -16.60
N GLY A 9 9.77 3.09 -16.98
CA GLY A 9 10.02 4.03 -18.07
C GLY A 9 9.52 5.43 -17.71
N GLU A 10 8.54 5.94 -18.46
CA GLU A 10 7.90 7.24 -18.21
C GLU A 10 6.63 7.11 -17.34
N ARG A 11 6.17 5.90 -17.07
CA ARG A 11 4.94 5.64 -16.32
C ARG A 11 5.22 5.57 -14.82
N PRO A 12 4.53 6.36 -13.97
CA PRO A 12 4.65 6.23 -12.54
C PRO A 12 4.02 4.93 -12.04
N CYS A 13 4.66 4.32 -11.07
CA CYS A 13 4.19 3.13 -10.39
C CYS A 13 4.45 3.26 -8.88
N GLY A 14 3.78 2.43 -8.08
CA GLY A 14 3.99 2.47 -6.64
C GLY A 14 3.23 1.41 -5.89
N CYS A 15 3.54 1.27 -4.61
CA CYS A 15 2.82 0.39 -3.70
C CYS A 15 2.75 0.96 -2.29
N ILE A 16 1.69 0.60 -1.57
CA ILE A 16 1.53 0.96 -0.16
C ILE A 16 2.31 -0.03 0.70
N VAL A 17 3.08 0.53 1.65
CA VAL A 17 3.78 -0.24 2.68
C VAL A 17 3.44 0.30 4.08
N ASN A 18 3.56 -0.54 5.09
CA ASN A 18 3.37 -0.14 6.48
C ASN A 18 4.70 0.08 7.23
N THR A 19 5.81 -0.18 6.57
CA THR A 19 7.13 -0.20 7.21
C THR A 19 8.08 0.75 6.49
N VAL A 20 8.30 1.91 7.06
CA VAL A 20 9.43 2.83 6.76
C VAL A 20 9.89 3.39 8.09
N PHE A 21 11.17 3.29 8.40
CA PHE A 21 11.73 3.86 9.62
C PHE A 21 13.17 4.34 9.40
N GLN A 22 13.55 5.33 10.18
CA GLN A 22 14.90 5.89 10.16
C GLN A 22 15.87 4.94 10.86
N VAL A 23 17.03 4.70 10.26
CA VAL A 23 18.08 3.83 10.77
C VAL A 23 19.24 4.65 11.38
N THR A 24 19.65 5.75 10.72
CA THR A 24 20.75 6.60 11.17
C THR A 24 20.31 8.06 11.29
N SER A 25 20.94 8.82 12.22
CA SER A 25 20.70 10.25 12.41
C SER A 25 21.55 11.12 11.51
N GLU A 26 22.83 10.76 11.36
CA GLU A 26 23.75 11.43 10.43
C GLU A 26 23.74 10.69 9.10
N ASN A 27 23.77 11.44 7.97
CA ASN A 27 23.59 10.87 6.63
C ASN A 27 22.37 9.91 6.64
N PRO A 28 21.14 10.45 6.71
CA PRO A 28 19.98 9.68 7.09
C PRO A 28 19.76 8.50 6.14
N ILE A 29 19.70 7.31 6.72
CA ILE A 29 19.33 6.06 6.07
C ILE A 29 17.98 5.64 6.63
N ILE A 30 17.09 5.22 5.74
CA ILE A 30 15.83 4.59 6.10
C ILE A 30 15.86 3.11 5.75
N ALA A 31 15.02 2.33 6.43
CA ALA A 31 14.71 0.96 6.04
C ALA A 31 13.24 0.84 5.65
N THR A 32 12.97 0.04 4.62
CA THR A 32 11.61 -0.37 4.20
C THR A 32 11.59 -1.83 3.82
N SER A 33 10.41 -2.45 3.90
CA SER A 33 10.19 -3.84 3.51
C SER A 33 9.17 -3.92 2.38
N ILE A 34 9.55 -4.50 1.24
CA ILE A 34 8.73 -4.63 0.05
C ILE A 34 8.60 -6.11 -0.31
N ASN A 35 7.40 -6.59 -0.61
CA ASN A 35 7.18 -7.97 -1.02
C ASN A 35 7.90 -8.27 -2.34
N LYS A 36 8.56 -9.43 -2.44
CA LYS A 36 9.32 -9.86 -3.62
C LYS A 36 8.49 -9.92 -4.89
N ASN A 37 7.20 -10.27 -4.76
CA ASN A 37 6.28 -10.42 -5.89
C ASN A 37 5.61 -9.09 -6.28
N ASN A 38 5.98 -7.98 -5.62
CA ASN A 38 5.42 -6.69 -5.94
C ASN A 38 6.14 -6.08 -7.14
N TYR A 39 5.40 -5.70 -8.18
CA TYR A 39 5.97 -5.07 -9.36
C TYR A 39 6.79 -3.81 -9.05
N THR A 40 6.38 -3.04 -8.03
CA THR A 40 7.15 -1.87 -7.58
C THR A 40 8.55 -2.27 -7.09
N TRP A 41 8.71 -3.47 -6.50
CA TRP A 41 10.03 -3.97 -6.12
C TRP A 41 10.95 -4.17 -7.34
N GLU A 42 10.45 -4.77 -8.41
CA GLU A 42 11.21 -4.95 -9.66
C GLU A 42 11.74 -3.60 -10.18
N LEU A 43 10.90 -2.56 -10.11
CA LEU A 43 11.24 -1.20 -10.53
C LEU A 43 12.26 -0.54 -9.61
N VAL A 44 12.11 -0.67 -8.29
CA VAL A 44 13.07 -0.15 -7.30
C VAL A 44 14.43 -0.81 -7.49
N GLN A 45 14.46 -2.12 -7.69
CA GLN A 45 15.69 -2.86 -7.95
C GLN A 45 16.39 -2.42 -9.24
N LYS A 46 15.61 -2.22 -10.31
CA LYS A 46 16.13 -1.80 -11.62
C LYS A 46 16.66 -0.37 -11.59
N ASN A 47 15.95 0.54 -10.93
CA ASN A 47 16.25 1.98 -10.99
C ASN A 47 17.22 2.42 -9.89
N GLY A 48 17.35 1.65 -8.81
CA GLY A 48 18.18 2.00 -7.65
C GLY A 48 17.68 3.20 -6.84
N ARG A 49 16.51 3.77 -7.19
CA ARG A 49 15.92 4.95 -6.55
C ARG A 49 14.40 4.79 -6.42
N PHE A 50 13.84 5.42 -5.40
CA PHE A 50 12.40 5.45 -5.17
C PHE A 50 12.03 6.68 -4.33
N SER A 51 10.77 7.07 -4.37
CA SER A 51 10.20 8.05 -3.46
C SER A 51 9.42 7.38 -2.32
N VAL A 52 9.27 8.10 -1.22
CA VAL A 52 8.38 7.75 -0.12
C VAL A 52 7.44 8.92 0.12
N SER A 53 6.12 8.73 -0.02
CA SER A 53 5.13 9.71 0.46
C SER A 53 4.55 9.22 1.79
N ILE A 54 4.59 10.07 2.82
CA ILE A 54 4.10 9.78 4.17
C ILE A 54 2.61 10.08 4.19
N LEU A 55 1.76 9.04 4.18
CA LEU A 55 0.31 9.21 4.14
C LEU A 55 -0.22 9.85 5.42
N SER A 56 -1.24 10.69 5.29
CA SER A 56 -1.95 11.28 6.42
C SER A 56 -3.33 10.65 6.60
N GLU A 57 -3.94 10.89 7.76
CA GLU A 57 -5.34 10.50 8.02
C GLU A 57 -6.34 11.15 7.04
N LYS A 58 -5.93 12.21 6.33
CA LYS A 58 -6.71 12.88 5.29
C LYS A 58 -6.45 12.32 3.88
N THR A 59 -5.51 11.40 3.69
CA THR A 59 -5.27 10.76 2.40
C THR A 59 -6.52 10.00 1.96
N ARG A 60 -6.94 10.21 0.72
CA ARG A 60 -8.15 9.58 0.19
C ARG A 60 -8.01 8.05 0.16
N LYS A 61 -9.10 7.36 0.48
CA LYS A 61 -9.16 5.91 0.48
C LYS A 61 -8.82 5.30 -0.89
N GLU A 62 -9.22 5.98 -1.97
CA GLU A 62 -8.97 5.58 -3.36
C GLU A 62 -7.46 5.49 -3.67
N VAL A 63 -6.65 6.35 -3.06
CA VAL A 63 -5.17 6.29 -3.18
C VAL A 63 -4.66 4.96 -2.64
N ILE A 64 -5.13 4.57 -1.45
CA ILE A 64 -4.73 3.31 -0.82
C ILE A 64 -5.23 2.11 -1.63
N GLN A 65 -6.46 2.18 -2.14
CA GLN A 65 -7.05 1.12 -2.96
C GLN A 65 -6.27 0.89 -4.25
N LYS A 66 -6.06 1.94 -5.06
CA LYS A 66 -5.36 1.84 -6.34
C LYS A 66 -3.90 1.44 -6.18
N LEU A 67 -3.20 2.06 -5.21
CA LEU A 67 -1.77 1.85 -5.04
C LEU A 67 -1.43 0.64 -4.16
N GLY A 68 -2.36 0.18 -3.30
CA GLY A 68 -2.14 -0.93 -2.38
C GLY A 68 -2.61 -2.30 -2.87
N PHE A 69 -3.70 -2.35 -3.67
CA PHE A 69 -4.35 -3.62 -3.99
C PHE A 69 -4.32 -4.01 -5.47
N VAL A 70 -3.96 -3.10 -6.37
CA VAL A 70 -3.87 -3.34 -7.81
C VAL A 70 -2.42 -3.53 -8.23
N SER A 71 -2.14 -4.43 -9.18
CA SER A 71 -0.81 -4.56 -9.78
C SER A 71 -0.54 -3.42 -10.76
N GLY A 72 0.64 -2.79 -10.65
CA GLY A 72 1.09 -1.78 -11.61
C GLY A 72 1.65 -2.36 -12.91
N LYS A 73 1.71 -3.67 -13.05
CA LYS A 73 2.23 -4.32 -14.27
C LYS A 73 1.30 -4.08 -15.46
N ASP A 74 -0.01 -4.21 -15.21
CA ASP A 74 -1.03 -4.20 -16.26
C ASP A 74 -1.91 -2.94 -16.24
N HIS A 75 -1.79 -2.10 -15.19
CA HIS A 75 -2.65 -0.95 -14.99
C HIS A 75 -1.85 0.30 -14.62
N ASP A 76 -2.31 1.46 -15.11
CA ASP A 76 -1.84 2.75 -14.60
C ASP A 76 -2.48 3.02 -13.24
N LYS A 77 -1.71 2.78 -12.18
CA LYS A 77 -2.16 2.97 -10.80
C LYS A 77 -2.31 4.43 -10.40
N TYR A 78 -1.67 5.35 -11.13
CA TYR A 78 -1.69 6.78 -10.86
C TYR A 78 -2.80 7.54 -11.62
N GLU A 79 -3.54 6.86 -12.49
CA GLU A 79 -4.70 7.47 -13.16
C GLU A 79 -5.70 8.03 -12.13
N GLY A 80 -5.95 9.37 -12.19
CA GLY A 80 -6.84 10.08 -11.27
C GLY A 80 -6.27 10.26 -9.85
N ILE A 81 -4.99 9.98 -9.63
CA ILE A 81 -4.25 10.32 -8.41
C ILE A 81 -3.55 11.67 -8.62
N ASP A 82 -3.69 12.58 -7.67
CA ASP A 82 -2.96 13.84 -7.68
C ASP A 82 -1.53 13.63 -7.19
N TYR A 83 -0.59 13.73 -8.12
CA TYR A 83 0.84 13.56 -7.86
C TYR A 83 1.67 14.57 -8.66
N ARG A 84 2.90 14.76 -8.26
CA ARG A 84 3.90 15.48 -9.06
C ARG A 84 5.18 14.68 -9.21
N MET A 85 5.94 15.00 -10.22
CA MET A 85 7.29 14.47 -10.37
C MET A 85 8.28 15.31 -9.58
N GLN A 86 9.13 14.65 -8.79
CA GLN A 86 10.22 15.26 -8.04
C GLN A 86 11.48 14.44 -8.27
N ASP A 87 12.51 15.03 -8.83
CA ASP A 87 13.79 14.38 -9.19
C ASP A 87 13.61 13.08 -9.99
N GLY A 88 12.61 13.07 -10.90
CA GLY A 88 12.27 11.93 -11.74
C GLY A 88 11.48 10.83 -11.04
N LEU A 89 10.95 11.08 -9.84
CA LEU A 89 10.13 10.12 -9.06
C LEU A 89 8.76 10.72 -8.71
N PRO A 90 7.69 9.89 -8.67
CA PRO A 90 6.35 10.36 -8.34
C PRO A 90 6.19 10.54 -6.82
N ILE A 91 5.70 11.69 -6.39
CA ILE A 91 5.28 11.94 -5.00
C ILE A 91 3.84 12.47 -4.99
N LEU A 92 3.08 12.15 -3.94
CA LEU A 92 1.72 12.66 -3.79
C LEU A 92 1.74 14.17 -3.55
N ASN A 93 0.81 14.90 -4.18
CA ASN A 93 0.60 16.31 -3.94
C ASN A 93 -0.35 16.55 -2.78
N GLU A 94 -1.38 15.72 -2.66
CA GLU A 94 -2.48 15.99 -1.75
C GLU A 94 -2.39 15.20 -0.45
N LYS A 95 -2.70 15.89 0.66
CA LYS A 95 -3.07 15.26 1.94
C LYS A 95 -2.11 14.15 2.41
N CYS A 96 -0.83 14.33 2.14
CA CYS A 96 0.23 13.56 2.80
C CYS A 96 1.09 14.51 3.65
N CYS A 97 1.78 13.98 4.65
CA CYS A 97 2.57 14.79 5.57
C CYS A 97 3.81 15.33 4.91
N GLY A 98 4.49 14.50 4.13
CA GLY A 98 5.74 14.84 3.47
C GLY A 98 6.16 13.73 2.51
N ALA A 99 7.30 13.94 1.85
CA ALA A 99 7.90 12.97 0.96
C ALA A 99 9.42 12.94 1.07
N LEU A 100 10.00 11.78 0.74
CA LEU A 100 11.44 11.57 0.67
C LEU A 100 11.81 11.10 -0.72
N ILE A 101 12.99 11.51 -1.19
CA ILE A 101 13.66 10.92 -2.34
C ILE A 101 14.80 10.05 -1.82
N CYS A 102 14.83 8.80 -2.24
CA CYS A 102 15.68 7.79 -1.66
C CYS A 102 16.50 7.05 -2.73
N LYS A 103 17.76 6.73 -2.39
CA LYS A 103 18.65 5.90 -3.19
C LYS A 103 19.00 4.62 -2.44
N VAL A 104 18.82 3.49 -3.09
CA VAL A 104 19.13 2.18 -2.52
C VAL A 104 20.60 2.07 -2.18
N VAL A 105 20.91 1.70 -0.95
CA VAL A 105 22.27 1.47 -0.44
C VAL A 105 22.55 -0.03 -0.35
N SER A 106 21.61 -0.78 0.21
CA SER A 106 21.74 -2.23 0.30
C SER A 106 20.37 -2.90 0.40
N VAL A 107 20.35 -4.19 0.09
CA VAL A 107 19.14 -5.00 0.11
C VAL A 107 19.45 -6.32 0.79
N THR A 108 18.58 -6.74 1.69
CA THR A 108 18.63 -8.06 2.32
C THR A 108 17.39 -8.86 1.95
N GLU A 109 17.60 -10.03 1.38
CA GLU A 109 16.53 -10.94 1.02
C GLU A 109 16.03 -11.71 2.24
N THR A 110 14.70 -11.84 2.34
CA THR A 110 14.01 -12.68 3.33
C THR A 110 13.09 -13.67 2.59
N PRO A 111 12.43 -14.63 3.25
CA PRO A 111 11.57 -15.59 2.56
C PRO A 111 10.51 -14.97 1.65
N THR A 112 9.88 -13.86 2.04
CA THR A 112 8.75 -13.23 1.32
C THR A 112 8.99 -11.77 0.92
N HIS A 113 9.92 -11.08 1.57
CA HIS A 113 10.15 -9.64 1.39
C HIS A 113 11.62 -9.34 1.17
N MET A 114 11.85 -8.17 0.59
CA MET A 114 13.15 -7.54 0.50
C MET A 114 13.22 -6.40 1.52
N VAL A 115 14.20 -6.44 2.41
CA VAL A 115 14.51 -5.32 3.30
C VAL A 115 15.49 -4.41 2.58
N VAL A 116 15.06 -3.19 2.31
CA VAL A 116 15.81 -2.20 1.54
C VAL A 116 16.32 -1.14 2.49
N LEU A 117 17.63 -0.93 2.54
CA LEU A 117 18.26 0.25 3.15
C LEU A 117 18.51 1.29 2.06
N ALA A 118 18.11 2.52 2.30
CA ALA A 118 18.24 3.59 1.34
C ALA A 118 18.69 4.89 2.02
N SER A 119 19.62 5.61 1.40
CA SER A 119 19.96 6.96 1.81
C SER A 119 18.87 7.94 1.39
N VAL A 120 18.56 8.90 2.23
CA VAL A 120 17.66 10.00 1.90
C VAL A 120 18.47 11.06 1.16
N GLU A 121 18.13 11.27 -0.12
CA GLU A 121 18.77 12.29 -0.97
C GLU A 121 18.10 13.66 -0.79
N ASP A 122 16.76 13.66 -0.57
CA ASP A 122 15.98 14.87 -0.31
C ASP A 122 14.71 14.57 0.51
N ALA A 123 14.18 15.59 1.20
CA ALA A 123 13.02 15.49 2.06
C ALA A 123 12.16 16.77 1.96
N PHE A 124 10.85 16.61 1.90
CA PHE A 124 9.88 17.71 1.71
C PHE A 124 8.74 17.60 2.69
N ASP A 125 8.42 18.70 3.36
CA ASP A 125 7.13 18.87 4.03
C ASP A 125 6.07 19.23 2.98
N ILE A 126 4.90 18.58 3.06
CA ILE A 126 3.80 18.81 2.13
C ILE A 126 2.61 19.45 2.84
N ALA A 127 2.17 18.88 3.95
CA ALA A 127 1.09 19.45 4.74
C ALA A 127 1.25 19.14 6.23
N ASP A 128 0.89 20.10 7.07
CA ASP A 128 0.78 19.89 8.51
C ASP A 128 -0.48 19.10 8.82
N THR A 129 -0.34 17.79 8.85
CA THR A 129 -1.43 16.82 9.06
C THR A 129 -0.96 15.65 9.92
N VAL A 130 -1.91 14.91 10.50
CA VAL A 130 -1.62 13.73 11.32
C VAL A 130 -1.23 12.56 10.41
N PRO A 131 -0.06 11.93 10.61
CA PRO A 131 0.34 10.76 9.84
C PRO A 131 -0.63 9.59 10.03
N MET A 132 -0.95 8.90 8.94
CA MET A 132 -1.79 7.71 8.97
C MET A 132 -1.03 6.55 9.62
N THR A 133 -1.39 6.22 10.84
CA THR A 133 -0.86 5.04 11.53
C THR A 133 -1.51 3.77 10.98
N TYR A 134 -0.84 2.62 11.14
CA TYR A 134 -1.41 1.33 10.77
C TYR A 134 -2.66 1.00 11.61
N ARG A 135 -2.66 1.43 12.87
CA ARG A 135 -3.82 1.34 13.77
C ARG A 135 -5.02 2.14 13.23
N TYR A 136 -4.83 3.42 12.86
CA TYR A 136 -5.88 4.25 12.28
C TYR A 136 -6.47 3.61 11.01
N TYR A 137 -5.61 3.08 10.14
CA TYR A 137 -6.04 2.40 8.92
C TYR A 137 -6.97 1.21 9.21
N HIS A 138 -6.66 0.38 10.20
CA HIS A 138 -7.49 -0.79 10.54
C HIS A 138 -8.75 -0.43 11.33
N GLU A 139 -8.65 0.46 12.32
CA GLU A 139 -9.77 0.75 13.23
C GLU A 139 -10.75 1.76 12.64
N VAL A 140 -10.27 2.79 11.94
CA VAL A 140 -11.09 3.91 11.44
C VAL A 140 -11.45 3.75 9.97
N ILE A 141 -10.47 3.52 9.11
CA ILE A 141 -10.72 3.30 7.67
C ILE A 141 -11.29 1.90 7.42
N ARG A 142 -11.10 0.98 8.37
CA ARG A 142 -11.49 -0.44 8.30
C ARG A 142 -10.89 -1.14 7.08
N GLY A 143 -9.66 -0.76 6.74
CA GLY A 143 -8.89 -1.35 5.66
C GLY A 143 -8.40 -2.75 6.03
N GLY A 144 -8.45 -3.69 5.07
CA GLY A 144 -7.81 -5.01 5.18
C GLY A 144 -6.32 -4.96 4.84
N ALA A 145 -5.57 -5.97 5.26
CA ALA A 145 -4.22 -6.18 4.80
C ALA A 145 -4.24 -7.03 3.51
N PRO A 146 -3.65 -6.59 2.38
CA PRO A 146 -3.55 -7.44 1.19
C PRO A 146 -2.72 -8.69 1.50
N LYS A 147 -2.98 -9.80 0.79
CA LYS A 147 -2.30 -11.09 0.99
C LYS A 147 -0.76 -11.00 0.97
N ASN A 148 -0.22 -9.99 0.31
CA ASN A 148 1.21 -9.73 0.20
C ASN A 148 1.76 -8.78 1.28
N ALA A 149 0.96 -8.34 2.24
CA ALA A 149 1.44 -7.49 3.33
C ALA A 149 2.19 -8.33 4.39
N PRO A 150 3.28 -7.80 5.01
CA PRO A 150 4.00 -8.51 6.07
C PRO A 150 3.12 -8.87 7.28
N SER A 151 2.06 -8.11 7.48
CA SER A 151 1.09 -8.26 8.58
C SER A 151 -0.18 -9.02 8.19
N TYR A 152 -0.21 -9.64 6.98
CA TYR A 152 -1.36 -10.43 6.57
C TYR A 152 -1.51 -11.67 7.47
N ILE A 153 -2.66 -11.79 8.10
CA ILE A 153 -3.08 -12.98 8.83
C ILE A 153 -4.17 -13.63 8.00
N ALA A 154 -3.89 -14.82 7.48
CA ALA A 154 -4.92 -15.59 6.79
C ALA A 154 -6.09 -15.85 7.75
N PRO A 155 -7.36 -15.70 7.32
CA PRO A 155 -8.49 -16.06 8.16
C PRO A 155 -8.33 -17.54 8.55
N GLU A 156 -8.35 -17.80 9.85
CA GLU A 156 -8.35 -19.17 10.36
C GLU A 156 -9.53 -19.92 9.73
N LYS A 157 -9.25 -21.09 9.12
CA LYS A 157 -10.31 -22.05 8.79
C LYS A 157 -10.92 -22.48 10.12
N LYS A 158 -11.96 -21.83 10.57
CA LYS A 158 -12.75 -22.29 11.71
C LYS A 158 -13.35 -23.62 11.30
N GLU A 159 -12.82 -24.70 11.85
CA GLU A 159 -13.53 -25.97 11.91
C GLU A 159 -14.88 -25.70 12.54
N THR A 160 -15.91 -26.02 11.80
CA THR A 160 -17.31 -25.81 12.16
C THR A 160 -17.66 -26.64 13.38
N SER A 161 -17.56 -26.06 14.59
CA SER A 161 -18.33 -26.53 15.72
C SER A 161 -19.67 -25.78 15.73
N ASN A 162 -20.71 -26.52 15.44
CA ASN A 162 -22.11 -26.18 15.38
C ASN A 162 -22.57 -25.20 16.47
N LYS A 163 -23.01 -23.97 16.08
CA LYS A 163 -24.19 -23.33 16.64
C LYS A 163 -24.72 -22.26 15.68
N GLN A 164 -25.99 -22.47 15.27
CA GLN A 164 -26.76 -21.69 14.33
C GLN A 164 -26.88 -20.21 14.73
N THR A 165 -26.44 -19.33 13.84
CA THR A 165 -27.16 -18.13 13.37
C THR A 165 -26.60 -17.82 11.99
N SER A 166 -27.41 -17.98 10.95
CA SER A 166 -27.00 -17.90 9.54
C SER A 166 -26.95 -16.45 9.06
N ALA A 167 -25.88 -15.73 9.41
CA ALA A 167 -25.46 -14.60 8.59
C ALA A 167 -24.40 -15.14 7.61
N GLN A 168 -24.74 -15.19 6.32
CA GLN A 168 -23.78 -15.52 5.28
C GLN A 168 -22.68 -14.45 5.31
N ARG A 169 -21.42 -14.87 5.43
CA ARG A 169 -20.24 -14.01 5.38
C ARG A 169 -19.50 -14.27 4.09
N TRP A 170 -19.32 -13.20 3.33
CA TRP A 170 -18.53 -13.22 2.10
C TRP A 170 -17.20 -12.50 2.34
N VAL A 171 -16.12 -13.08 1.87
CA VAL A 171 -14.77 -12.50 2.03
C VAL A 171 -14.22 -12.17 0.66
N CYS A 172 -13.84 -10.91 0.45
CA CYS A 172 -13.18 -10.49 -0.79
C CYS A 172 -11.82 -11.17 -0.93
N ASP A 173 -11.62 -11.92 -2.00
CA ASP A 173 -10.39 -12.67 -2.26
C ASP A 173 -9.18 -11.78 -2.52
N VAL A 174 -9.40 -10.52 -2.89
CA VAL A 174 -8.33 -9.56 -3.18
C VAL A 174 -7.81 -8.90 -1.90
N CYS A 175 -8.70 -8.40 -1.03
CA CYS A 175 -8.30 -7.56 0.10
C CYS A 175 -8.72 -8.10 1.48
N GLY A 176 -9.45 -9.21 1.53
CA GLY A 176 -9.92 -9.80 2.79
C GLY A 176 -11.09 -9.05 3.45
N TYR A 177 -11.71 -8.08 2.76
CA TYR A 177 -12.90 -7.40 3.29
C TYR A 177 -14.03 -8.41 3.55
N VAL A 178 -14.63 -8.34 4.73
CA VAL A 178 -15.74 -9.20 5.11
C VAL A 178 -17.05 -8.44 4.89
N TYR A 179 -17.87 -8.92 3.98
CA TYR A 179 -19.23 -8.45 3.79
C TYR A 179 -20.18 -9.26 4.69
N GLU A 180 -20.90 -8.58 5.56
CA GLU A 180 -21.89 -9.19 6.44
C GLU A 180 -23.29 -9.00 5.82
N GLY A 181 -23.75 -9.99 5.06
CA GLY A 181 -25.01 -9.96 4.34
C GLY A 181 -25.04 -11.02 3.25
N ASP A 182 -26.10 -11.00 2.44
CA ASP A 182 -26.23 -11.86 1.27
C ASP A 182 -25.75 -11.12 0.02
N LEU A 183 -24.53 -11.41 -0.42
CA LEU A 183 -23.92 -10.78 -1.60
C LEU A 183 -24.71 -11.05 -2.89
N THR A 184 -25.54 -12.10 -2.92
CA THR A 184 -26.38 -12.40 -4.09
C THR A 184 -27.52 -11.40 -4.28
N GLN A 185 -27.89 -10.67 -3.24
CA GLN A 185 -28.91 -9.61 -3.28
C GLN A 185 -28.35 -8.26 -3.73
N GLU A 186 -27.03 -8.11 -3.74
CA GLU A 186 -26.41 -6.89 -4.24
C GLU A 186 -26.48 -6.82 -5.78
N PRO A 187 -26.55 -5.60 -6.37
CA PRO A 187 -26.56 -5.41 -7.82
C PRO A 187 -25.37 -6.10 -8.51
N ASP A 188 -25.51 -6.43 -9.80
CA ASP A 188 -24.45 -7.13 -10.55
C ASP A 188 -23.17 -6.29 -10.69
N ASP A 189 -23.27 -4.97 -10.61
CA ASP A 189 -22.16 -4.03 -10.62
C ASP A 189 -21.61 -3.73 -9.22
N TYR A 190 -22.05 -4.45 -8.18
CA TYR A 190 -21.51 -4.29 -6.83
C TYR A 190 -20.00 -4.51 -6.81
N THR A 191 -19.29 -3.57 -6.23
CA THR A 191 -17.85 -3.63 -6.07
C THR A 191 -17.45 -3.70 -4.60
N CYS A 192 -16.39 -4.39 -4.30
CA CYS A 192 -15.84 -4.41 -2.95
C CYS A 192 -15.55 -2.97 -2.48
N PRO A 193 -16.13 -2.50 -1.36
CA PRO A 193 -15.96 -1.12 -0.90
C PRO A 193 -14.54 -0.81 -0.43
N LEU A 194 -13.69 -1.83 -0.31
CA LEU A 194 -12.30 -1.66 0.11
C LEU A 194 -11.33 -1.61 -1.07
N CYS A 195 -11.45 -2.51 -2.05
CA CYS A 195 -10.49 -2.59 -3.16
C CYS A 195 -11.10 -2.34 -4.55
N GLY A 196 -12.42 -2.14 -4.64
CA GLY A 196 -13.11 -1.85 -5.91
C GLY A 196 -13.27 -3.04 -6.85
N VAL A 197 -12.85 -4.27 -6.48
CA VAL A 197 -13.05 -5.45 -7.33
C VAL A 197 -14.52 -5.81 -7.41
N ASN A 198 -15.00 -6.18 -8.59
CA ASN A 198 -16.37 -6.62 -8.80
C ASN A 198 -16.66 -7.92 -8.04
N LYS A 199 -17.94 -8.12 -7.65
CA LYS A 199 -18.39 -9.42 -7.18
C LYS A 199 -18.27 -10.43 -8.34
N THR A 200 -17.64 -11.55 -8.13
CA THR A 200 -17.57 -12.69 -9.05
C THR A 200 -18.11 -13.92 -8.36
#